data_506feb14ae84bf5d8a1c5b2100e735e9
#
_entry.id   506feb14ae84bf5d8a1c5b2100e735e9
#
_cell.length_a   1.000
_cell.length_b   1.000
_cell.length_c   1.000
_cell.angle_alpha   90.00
_cell.angle_beta   90.00
_cell.angle_gamma   90.00
#
_symmetry.space_group_name_H-M   'P 1'
#
loop_
_entity.id
_entity.type
_entity.pdbx_description
1 polymer ?
#
loop_
_entity_poly.entity_id
_entity_poly.type
_entity_poly.pdbx_seq_one_letter_code
_entity_poly.pdbx_strand_id
1 'polypeptide(L)'
;MAEQRVGIIMHGITGRMGYNQHLVRSILKIREQGGVVLGNGDRLMPDPILVGRDADKLERIARRHGLKRWTSDVAAALGNPDDTIFFDAGTTQMRASLLGQALDAGKHVYCEKPVSDDLHSAVALAKKARSSGLKHGVVQDKLFLPGLMKLKLLNEAGFFGKILSVRGEFGYWVFEGDWGVDAQRPSWNYRKADGGGIILDMLCHWRYVLDNLFGEVKAVSCLGGTHISGRIDEKGQSYRADADDAAYATFELEGGVIAQINSSWVTRVRRDDLVTFHVDGTHGSAVAGLHKCFTQGRVNTPKPVWNPDIPQAITFFDSWQEMPETRVYDNGFKSQWELFLRHVAEDGPWPYGLEAGAKGVQLAMAGLQSWKERRWIDVPALGL
;
A
#
# COMPACT_ATOMS: atom_id res chain seq x y z
N MET A 1 -19.40 -15.49 24.98
CA MET A 1 -18.90 -14.92 23.71
C MET A 1 -20.13 -14.68 22.82
N ALA A 2 -20.50 -13.43 22.67
CA ALA A 2 -21.58 -13.03 21.76
C ALA A 2 -21.02 -12.80 20.35
N GLU A 3 -21.85 -13.01 19.32
CA GLU A 3 -21.55 -12.62 17.97
C GLU A 3 -22.22 -11.27 17.69
N GLN A 4 -21.44 -10.30 17.29
CA GLN A 4 -21.90 -8.98 16.88
C GLN A 4 -21.74 -8.86 15.36
N ARG A 5 -22.82 -8.51 14.66
CA ARG A 5 -22.79 -8.28 13.22
C ARG A 5 -22.32 -6.85 12.92
N VAL A 6 -21.45 -6.67 11.94
CA VAL A 6 -21.09 -5.38 11.37
C VAL A 6 -21.37 -5.36 9.86
N GLY A 7 -22.30 -4.51 9.43
CA GLY A 7 -22.63 -4.33 8.01
C GLY A 7 -21.57 -3.51 7.29
N ILE A 8 -21.10 -4.00 6.14
CA ILE A 8 -20.05 -3.37 5.33
C ILE A 8 -20.55 -3.18 3.90
N ILE A 9 -20.66 -1.94 3.47
CA ILE A 9 -20.94 -1.56 2.08
C ILE A 9 -19.63 -1.67 1.30
N MET A 10 -19.48 -2.68 0.44
CA MET A 10 -18.25 -2.93 -0.31
C MET A 10 -18.39 -2.45 -1.75
N HIS A 11 -17.93 -1.22 -2.03
CA HIS A 11 -17.94 -0.63 -3.36
C HIS A 11 -16.69 -1.00 -4.17
N GLY A 12 -16.83 -1.12 -5.50
CA GLY A 12 -15.73 -1.45 -6.40
C GLY A 12 -15.35 -2.94 -6.44
N ILE A 13 -16.21 -3.81 -5.93
CA ILE A 13 -15.96 -5.27 -5.79
C ILE A 13 -15.90 -6.00 -7.14
N THR A 14 -16.35 -5.41 -8.22
CA THR A 14 -16.21 -5.99 -9.56
C THR A 14 -14.78 -5.82 -10.13
N GLY A 15 -13.94 -4.99 -9.51
CA GLY A 15 -12.52 -4.81 -9.86
C GLY A 15 -11.63 -5.86 -9.19
N ARG A 16 -10.43 -6.06 -9.78
CA ARG A 16 -9.45 -7.08 -9.30
C ARG A 16 -9.06 -6.93 -7.84
N MET A 17 -8.76 -5.70 -7.38
CA MET A 17 -8.36 -5.46 -5.99
C MET A 17 -9.53 -5.68 -5.04
N GLY A 18 -10.67 -5.04 -5.30
CA GLY A 18 -11.88 -5.19 -4.48
C GLY A 18 -12.30 -6.65 -4.35
N TYR A 19 -12.33 -7.40 -5.46
CA TYR A 19 -12.72 -8.80 -5.46
C TYR A 19 -11.69 -9.69 -4.77
N ASN A 20 -10.45 -9.71 -5.29
CA ASN A 20 -9.47 -10.71 -4.84
C ASN A 20 -8.90 -10.41 -3.45
N GLN A 21 -8.54 -9.15 -3.18
CA GLN A 21 -7.85 -8.82 -1.93
C GLN A 21 -8.86 -8.54 -0.81
N HIS A 22 -9.86 -7.68 -1.07
CA HIS A 22 -10.74 -7.23 0.00
C HIS A 22 -11.91 -8.17 0.26
N LEU A 23 -12.59 -8.66 -0.77
CA LEU A 23 -13.68 -9.61 -0.56
C LEU A 23 -13.14 -11.01 -0.24
N VAL A 24 -12.45 -11.66 -1.20
CA VAL A 24 -12.12 -13.08 -1.11
C VAL A 24 -11.06 -13.38 -0.06
N ARG A 25 -9.94 -12.65 -0.10
CA ARG A 25 -8.78 -12.92 0.79
C ARG A 25 -8.87 -12.23 2.15
N SER A 26 -9.82 -11.33 2.34
CA SER A 26 -10.00 -10.63 3.61
C SER A 26 -11.37 -10.93 4.22
N ILE A 27 -12.43 -10.27 3.78
CA ILE A 27 -13.75 -10.35 4.45
C ILE A 27 -14.29 -11.77 4.51
N LEU A 28 -14.24 -12.53 3.41
CA LEU A 28 -14.69 -13.93 3.42
C LEU A 28 -13.82 -14.82 4.30
N LYS A 29 -12.51 -14.59 4.35
CA LYS A 29 -11.60 -15.32 5.26
C LYS A 29 -11.83 -14.99 6.72
N ILE A 30 -12.12 -13.73 7.04
CA ILE A 30 -12.53 -13.32 8.39
C ILE A 30 -13.85 -14.01 8.79
N ARG A 31 -14.80 -14.10 7.87
CA ARG A 31 -16.06 -14.85 8.12
C ARG A 31 -15.82 -16.35 8.33
N GLU A 32 -14.99 -16.96 7.49
CA GLU A 32 -14.64 -18.37 7.56
C GLU A 32 -13.96 -18.75 8.90
N GLN A 33 -13.11 -17.87 9.44
CA GLN A 33 -12.48 -18.09 10.76
C GLN A 33 -13.41 -17.80 11.96
N GLY A 34 -14.67 -17.39 11.71
CA GLY A 34 -15.66 -17.08 12.76
C GLY A 34 -15.57 -15.65 13.28
N GLY A 35 -15.18 -14.68 12.45
CA GLY A 35 -15.13 -13.26 12.79
C GLY A 35 -13.83 -12.81 13.45
N VAL A 36 -13.75 -11.52 13.82
CA VAL A 36 -12.64 -10.92 14.55
C VAL A 36 -12.91 -11.02 16.05
N VAL A 37 -11.97 -11.56 16.80
CA VAL A 37 -12.07 -11.61 18.28
C VAL A 37 -11.77 -10.23 18.85
N LEU A 38 -12.69 -9.71 19.67
CA LEU A 38 -12.58 -8.45 20.40
C LEU A 38 -11.91 -8.65 21.77
N GLY A 39 -11.48 -7.55 22.41
CA GLY A 39 -10.81 -7.58 23.70
C GLY A 39 -11.66 -8.18 24.84
N ASN A 40 -13.00 -8.08 24.77
CA ASN A 40 -13.93 -8.69 25.70
C ASN A 40 -14.22 -10.19 25.43
N GLY A 41 -13.62 -10.76 24.39
CA GLY A 41 -13.82 -12.13 23.96
C GLY A 41 -15.02 -12.34 23.00
N ASP A 42 -15.81 -11.31 22.70
CA ASP A 42 -16.87 -11.37 21.67
C ASP A 42 -16.29 -11.47 20.27
N ARG A 43 -17.14 -11.79 19.31
CA ARG A 43 -16.74 -11.92 17.90
C ARG A 43 -17.48 -10.92 17.03
N LEU A 44 -16.75 -10.13 16.27
CA LEU A 44 -17.29 -9.21 15.28
C LEU A 44 -17.35 -9.91 13.92
N MET A 45 -18.57 -10.16 13.43
CA MET A 45 -18.82 -10.86 12.18
C MET A 45 -19.12 -9.87 11.04
N PRO A 46 -18.24 -9.72 10.05
CA PRO A 46 -18.49 -8.86 8.90
C PRO A 46 -19.67 -9.39 8.06
N ASP A 47 -20.59 -8.52 7.69
CA ASP A 47 -21.69 -8.84 6.78
C ASP A 47 -21.67 -7.92 5.57
N PRO A 48 -21.03 -8.33 4.46
CA PRO A 48 -20.86 -7.48 3.29
C PRO A 48 -22.14 -7.35 2.46
N ILE A 49 -22.42 -6.12 1.99
CA ILE A 49 -23.28 -5.86 0.84
C ILE A 49 -22.37 -5.46 -0.34
N LEU A 50 -22.48 -6.17 -1.47
CA LEU A 50 -21.69 -5.89 -2.65
C LEU A 50 -22.30 -4.75 -3.44
N VAL A 51 -21.49 -3.72 -3.75
CA VAL A 51 -21.96 -2.53 -4.43
C VAL A 51 -21.11 -2.22 -5.66
N GLY A 52 -21.76 -1.88 -6.79
CA GLY A 52 -21.10 -1.55 -8.04
C GLY A 52 -22.08 -1.33 -9.18
N ARG A 53 -21.61 -0.92 -10.35
CA ARG A 53 -22.45 -0.53 -11.49
C ARG A 53 -23.06 -1.70 -12.27
N ASP A 54 -22.41 -2.86 -12.25
CA ASP A 54 -22.79 -4.05 -13.03
C ASP A 54 -23.54 -5.02 -12.11
N ALA A 55 -24.87 -4.93 -12.12
CA ALA A 55 -25.76 -5.73 -11.29
C ALA A 55 -25.60 -7.24 -11.54
N ASP A 56 -25.47 -7.66 -12.81
CA ASP A 56 -25.34 -9.09 -13.15
C ASP A 56 -24.02 -9.67 -12.64
N LYS A 57 -22.95 -8.88 -12.70
CA LYS A 57 -21.65 -9.28 -12.18
C LYS A 57 -21.66 -9.35 -10.66
N LEU A 58 -22.34 -8.42 -9.98
CA LEU A 58 -22.50 -8.44 -8.52
C LEU A 58 -23.31 -9.66 -8.10
N GLU A 59 -24.42 -9.96 -8.78
CA GLU A 59 -25.24 -11.16 -8.49
C GLU A 59 -24.42 -12.45 -8.66
N ARG A 60 -23.67 -12.57 -9.76
CA ARG A 60 -22.78 -13.74 -9.99
C ARG A 60 -21.76 -13.90 -8.88
N ILE A 61 -21.13 -12.79 -8.44
CA ILE A 61 -20.17 -12.82 -7.31
C ILE A 61 -20.89 -13.22 -6.02
N ALA A 62 -22.02 -12.61 -5.70
CA ALA A 62 -22.79 -12.91 -4.50
C ALA A 62 -23.18 -14.39 -4.46
N ARG A 63 -23.77 -14.92 -5.53
CA ARG A 63 -24.16 -16.33 -5.66
C ARG A 63 -22.96 -17.28 -5.50
N ARG A 64 -21.82 -16.96 -6.13
CA ARG A 64 -20.59 -17.75 -6.06
C ARG A 64 -20.07 -17.94 -4.64
N HIS A 65 -20.26 -16.93 -3.77
CA HIS A 65 -19.77 -16.92 -2.40
C HIS A 65 -20.86 -17.07 -1.33
N GLY A 66 -22.08 -17.43 -1.74
CA GLY A 66 -23.20 -17.60 -0.82
C GLY A 66 -23.64 -16.31 -0.10
N LEU A 67 -23.33 -15.15 -0.69
CA LEU A 67 -23.74 -13.84 -0.18
C LEU A 67 -25.16 -13.52 -0.67
N LYS A 68 -25.96 -12.90 0.19
CA LYS A 68 -27.38 -12.59 -0.09
C LYS A 68 -27.61 -11.12 -0.46
N ARG A 69 -26.60 -10.25 -0.27
CA ARG A 69 -26.76 -8.80 -0.29
C ARG A 69 -25.90 -8.19 -1.40
N TRP A 70 -26.54 -7.57 -2.37
CA TRP A 70 -25.90 -6.79 -3.41
C TRP A 70 -26.85 -5.75 -4.00
N THR A 71 -26.31 -4.65 -4.53
CA THR A 71 -27.09 -3.60 -5.18
C THR A 71 -26.22 -2.77 -6.14
N SER A 72 -26.84 -2.20 -7.18
CA SER A 72 -26.24 -1.17 -8.01
C SER A 72 -26.54 0.25 -7.54
N ASP A 73 -27.37 0.41 -6.52
CA ASP A 73 -27.76 1.69 -5.94
C ASP A 73 -26.91 1.99 -4.69
N VAL A 74 -25.90 2.85 -4.87
CA VAL A 74 -25.00 3.30 -3.80
C VAL A 74 -25.77 4.12 -2.76
N ALA A 75 -26.73 4.97 -3.19
CA ALA A 75 -27.48 5.85 -2.29
C ALA A 75 -28.38 5.03 -1.36
N ALA A 76 -29.07 4.01 -1.89
CA ALA A 76 -29.86 3.10 -1.09
C ALA A 76 -28.99 2.32 -0.08
N ALA A 77 -27.78 1.87 -0.49
CA ALA A 77 -26.87 1.19 0.43
C ALA A 77 -26.39 2.13 1.55
N LEU A 78 -26.04 3.39 1.24
CA LEU A 78 -25.64 4.40 2.23
C LEU A 78 -26.78 4.76 3.20
N GLY A 79 -28.03 4.71 2.73
CA GLY A 79 -29.22 4.99 3.56
C GLY A 79 -29.57 3.88 4.57
N ASN A 80 -29.00 2.69 4.46
CA ASN A 80 -29.29 1.60 5.39
C ASN A 80 -28.54 1.77 6.73
N PRO A 81 -29.23 1.95 7.87
CA PRO A 81 -28.57 2.14 9.17
C PRO A 81 -27.79 0.92 9.67
N ASP A 82 -28.14 -0.28 9.24
CA ASP A 82 -27.48 -1.53 9.65
C ASP A 82 -26.09 -1.72 9.02
N ASP A 83 -25.78 -0.97 7.94
CA ASP A 83 -24.51 -1.00 7.28
C ASP A 83 -23.66 0.20 7.73
N THR A 84 -22.78 -0.02 8.70
CA THR A 84 -22.08 1.05 9.41
C THR A 84 -20.73 1.42 8.80
N ILE A 85 -20.17 0.57 7.93
CA ILE A 85 -18.88 0.79 7.27
C ILE A 85 -19.10 0.90 5.76
N PHE A 86 -18.47 1.91 5.15
CA PHE A 86 -18.34 2.02 3.69
C PHE A 86 -16.89 1.78 3.28
N PHE A 87 -16.69 0.81 2.40
CA PHE A 87 -15.39 0.51 1.80
C PHE A 87 -15.37 0.82 0.32
N ASP A 88 -14.32 1.51 -0.15
CA ASP A 88 -14.13 1.79 -1.58
C ASP A 88 -12.84 1.20 -2.16
N ALA A 89 -12.99 0.38 -3.20
CA ALA A 89 -11.92 -0.07 -4.11
C ALA A 89 -12.26 0.24 -5.58
N GLY A 90 -13.06 1.27 -5.81
CA GLY A 90 -13.40 1.77 -7.15
C GLY A 90 -12.29 2.62 -7.78
N THR A 91 -12.66 3.39 -8.82
CA THR A 91 -11.70 4.29 -9.49
C THR A 91 -11.35 5.48 -8.60
N THR A 92 -10.09 5.90 -8.64
CA THR A 92 -9.56 6.96 -7.79
C THR A 92 -10.30 8.29 -7.95
N GLN A 93 -10.69 8.64 -9.18
CA GLN A 93 -11.39 9.89 -9.50
C GLN A 93 -12.73 10.05 -8.79
N MET A 94 -13.41 8.94 -8.47
CA MET A 94 -14.70 8.97 -7.77
C MET A 94 -14.56 8.85 -6.24
N ARG A 95 -13.42 8.41 -5.76
CA ARG A 95 -13.22 7.97 -4.37
C ARG A 95 -13.47 9.06 -3.35
N ALA A 96 -12.86 10.24 -3.49
CA ALA A 96 -13.02 11.33 -2.54
C ALA A 96 -14.49 11.76 -2.40
N SER A 97 -15.24 11.84 -3.50
CA SER A 97 -16.67 12.16 -3.50
C SER A 97 -17.51 11.08 -2.80
N LEU A 98 -17.27 9.81 -3.11
CA LEU A 98 -18.02 8.70 -2.50
C LEU A 98 -17.74 8.56 -1.01
N LEU A 99 -16.49 8.69 -0.59
CA LEU A 99 -16.14 8.70 0.84
C LEU A 99 -16.75 9.89 1.56
N GLY A 100 -16.80 11.06 0.91
CA GLY A 100 -17.47 12.24 1.44
C GLY A 100 -18.96 12.03 1.66
N GLN A 101 -19.66 11.40 0.72
CA GLN A 101 -21.08 11.02 0.84
C GLN A 101 -21.29 9.98 1.95
N ALA A 102 -20.41 9.00 2.07
CA ALA A 102 -20.47 7.99 3.12
C ALA A 102 -20.33 8.62 4.53
N LEU A 103 -19.38 9.57 4.69
CA LEU A 103 -19.25 10.34 5.93
C LEU A 103 -20.51 11.16 6.24
N ASP A 104 -21.13 11.82 5.24
CA ASP A 104 -22.39 12.55 5.41
C ASP A 104 -23.54 11.64 5.82
N ALA A 105 -23.52 10.37 5.36
CA ALA A 105 -24.49 9.34 5.75
C ALA A 105 -24.15 8.68 7.10
N GLY A 106 -23.17 9.19 7.85
CA GLY A 106 -22.80 8.66 9.16
C GLY A 106 -22.04 7.33 9.13
N LYS A 107 -21.40 6.99 7.99
CA LYS A 107 -20.64 5.73 7.87
C LYS A 107 -19.18 5.91 8.23
N HIS A 108 -18.61 4.96 8.97
CA HIS A 108 -17.17 4.76 9.02
C HIS A 108 -16.65 4.45 7.63
N VAL A 109 -15.46 4.96 7.27
CA VAL A 109 -14.94 4.78 5.90
C VAL A 109 -13.59 4.10 5.87
N TYR A 110 -13.41 3.18 4.94
CA TYR A 110 -12.13 2.54 4.65
C TYR A 110 -11.95 2.46 3.14
N CYS A 111 -10.76 2.71 2.62
CA CYS A 111 -10.58 2.72 1.16
C CYS A 111 -9.21 2.27 0.69
N GLU A 112 -9.16 1.89 -0.60
CA GLU A 112 -7.91 1.71 -1.32
C GLU A 112 -7.15 3.03 -1.48
N LYS A 113 -5.84 2.92 -1.64
CA LYS A 113 -4.97 4.02 -2.03
C LYS A 113 -5.01 4.23 -3.57
N PRO A 114 -4.70 5.45 -4.04
CA PRO A 114 -4.66 6.70 -3.32
C PRO A 114 -6.06 7.17 -2.92
N VAL A 115 -6.16 7.96 -1.86
CA VAL A 115 -7.47 8.44 -1.35
C VAL A 115 -8.15 9.43 -2.28
N SER A 116 -7.41 10.08 -3.16
CA SER A 116 -7.86 10.99 -4.21
C SER A 116 -6.81 11.05 -5.33
N ASP A 117 -7.19 11.58 -6.47
CA ASP A 117 -6.31 11.91 -7.61
C ASP A 117 -5.64 13.28 -7.50
N ASP A 118 -6.05 14.13 -6.54
CA ASP A 118 -5.44 15.41 -6.25
C ASP A 118 -5.29 15.66 -4.74
N LEU A 119 -4.31 16.51 -4.37
CA LEU A 119 -3.99 16.78 -2.97
C LEU A 119 -5.05 17.63 -2.27
N HIS A 120 -5.72 18.56 -2.98
CA HIS A 120 -6.73 19.42 -2.37
C HIS A 120 -7.91 18.58 -1.87
N SER A 121 -8.43 17.71 -2.72
CA SER A 121 -9.52 16.78 -2.39
C SER A 121 -9.12 15.79 -1.29
N ALA A 122 -7.88 15.29 -1.31
CA ALA A 122 -7.36 14.40 -0.27
C ALA A 122 -7.33 15.09 1.11
N VAL A 123 -6.85 16.34 1.18
CA VAL A 123 -6.79 17.15 2.41
C VAL A 123 -8.20 17.49 2.89
N ALA A 124 -9.09 17.92 1.99
CA ALA A 124 -10.48 18.24 2.32
C ALA A 124 -11.21 17.02 2.90
N LEU A 125 -11.02 15.86 2.29
CA LEU A 125 -11.60 14.59 2.76
C LEU A 125 -11.05 14.21 4.16
N ALA A 126 -9.74 14.32 4.38
CA ALA A 126 -9.14 14.03 5.68
C ALA A 126 -9.67 14.96 6.79
N LYS A 127 -9.79 16.25 6.51
CA LYS A 127 -10.40 17.24 7.44
C LYS A 127 -11.86 16.90 7.74
N LYS A 128 -12.64 16.57 6.71
CA LYS A 128 -14.05 16.16 6.88
C LYS A 128 -14.17 14.90 7.75
N ALA A 129 -13.36 13.89 7.49
CA ALA A 129 -13.37 12.66 8.29
C ALA A 129 -13.02 12.92 9.75
N ARG A 130 -11.98 13.72 10.01
CA ARG A 130 -11.58 14.10 11.36
C ARG A 130 -12.69 14.88 12.10
N SER A 131 -13.35 15.80 11.44
CA SER A 131 -14.44 16.60 12.05
C SER A 131 -15.72 15.80 12.27
N SER A 132 -15.94 14.72 11.54
CA SER A 132 -17.14 13.87 11.68
C SER A 132 -17.14 13.00 12.94
N GLY A 133 -15.98 12.77 13.57
CA GLY A 133 -15.81 11.82 14.69
C GLY A 133 -15.97 10.35 14.28
N LEU A 134 -16.17 10.06 12.98
CA LEU A 134 -16.29 8.71 12.46
C LEU A 134 -14.92 8.06 12.29
N LYS A 135 -14.86 6.73 12.38
CA LYS A 135 -13.64 5.97 12.11
C LYS A 135 -13.34 5.98 10.62
N HIS A 136 -12.08 6.20 10.29
CA HIS A 136 -11.67 6.29 8.89
C HIS A 136 -10.28 5.69 8.67
N GLY A 137 -10.06 5.14 7.47
CA GLY A 137 -8.80 4.50 7.15
C GLY A 137 -8.50 4.38 5.67
N VAL A 138 -7.22 4.14 5.38
CA VAL A 138 -6.69 3.87 4.05
C VAL A 138 -5.83 2.62 4.07
N VAL A 139 -5.85 1.86 2.98
CA VAL A 139 -5.04 0.67 2.79
C VAL A 139 -3.54 1.03 2.79
N GLN A 140 -2.78 0.35 3.65
CA GLN A 140 -1.32 0.44 3.76
C GLN A 140 -0.71 -0.97 3.85
N ASP A 141 -1.07 -1.81 2.89
CA ASP A 141 -0.79 -3.25 2.86
C ASP A 141 0.69 -3.62 2.97
N LYS A 142 1.60 -2.76 2.48
CA LYS A 142 3.05 -3.04 2.52
C LYS A 142 3.62 -3.11 3.94
N LEU A 143 3.02 -2.39 4.90
CA LEU A 143 3.43 -2.47 6.31
C LEU A 143 3.18 -3.85 6.93
N PHE A 144 2.34 -4.66 6.32
CA PHE A 144 1.98 -6.01 6.76
C PHE A 144 2.70 -7.11 5.98
N LEU A 145 3.65 -6.75 5.11
CA LEU A 145 4.53 -7.74 4.48
C LEU A 145 5.46 -8.33 5.56
N PRO A 146 5.62 -9.66 5.62
CA PRO A 146 6.43 -10.30 6.67
C PRO A 146 7.83 -9.72 6.82
N GLY A 147 8.53 -9.46 5.71
CA GLY A 147 9.86 -8.84 5.74
C GLY A 147 9.86 -7.44 6.34
N LEU A 148 8.88 -6.58 6.00
CA LEU A 148 8.77 -5.23 6.56
C LEU A 148 8.33 -5.24 8.03
N MET A 149 7.50 -6.21 8.42
CA MET A 149 7.14 -6.40 9.84
C MET A 149 8.37 -6.81 10.67
N LYS A 150 9.27 -7.62 10.11
CA LYS A 150 10.56 -7.96 10.72
C LYS A 150 11.47 -6.72 10.84
N LEU A 151 11.54 -5.88 9.80
CA LEU A 151 12.26 -4.58 9.88
C LEU A 151 11.71 -3.68 11.00
N LYS A 152 10.38 -3.62 11.12
CA LYS A 152 9.73 -2.85 12.18
C LYS A 152 10.15 -3.34 13.57
N LEU A 153 10.12 -4.65 13.79
CA LEU A 153 10.57 -5.25 15.05
C LEU A 153 12.04 -4.93 15.38
N LEU A 154 12.92 -5.01 14.39
CA LEU A 154 14.33 -4.65 14.54
C LEU A 154 14.51 -3.17 14.93
N ASN A 155 13.75 -2.29 14.31
CA ASN A 155 13.80 -0.85 14.59
C ASN A 155 13.29 -0.56 16.03
N GLU A 156 12.14 -1.11 16.39
CA GLU A 156 11.56 -0.98 17.74
C GLU A 156 12.48 -1.55 18.83
N ALA A 157 13.24 -2.60 18.52
CA ALA A 157 14.24 -3.19 19.42
C ALA A 157 15.56 -2.40 19.50
N GLY A 158 15.71 -1.32 18.73
CA GLY A 158 16.95 -0.51 18.67
C GLY A 158 18.12 -1.19 17.98
N PHE A 159 17.87 -2.26 17.20
CA PHE A 159 18.93 -3.05 16.53
C PHE A 159 19.85 -2.21 15.65
N PHE A 160 19.31 -1.21 14.94
CA PHE A 160 20.08 -0.37 14.02
C PHE A 160 20.96 0.65 14.74
N GLY A 161 20.67 1.01 16.02
CA GLY A 161 21.20 2.24 16.60
C GLY A 161 20.67 3.46 15.84
N LYS A 162 21.54 4.39 15.43
CA LYS A 162 21.16 5.46 14.52
C LYS A 162 21.07 4.89 13.09
N ILE A 163 19.89 4.99 12.45
CA ILE A 163 19.74 4.67 11.03
C ILE A 163 20.48 5.72 10.21
N LEU A 164 21.29 5.28 9.25
CA LEU A 164 22.13 6.13 8.40
C LEU A 164 21.50 6.28 7.01
N SER A 165 21.09 5.16 6.41
CA SER A 165 20.51 5.14 5.08
C SER A 165 19.53 3.99 4.88
N VAL A 166 18.61 4.18 3.93
CA VAL A 166 17.69 3.17 3.44
C VAL A 166 17.78 3.11 1.92
N ARG A 167 17.98 1.92 1.36
CA ARG A 167 17.96 1.69 -0.09
C ARG A 167 16.84 0.72 -0.41
N GLY A 168 15.96 1.09 -1.34
CA GLY A 168 14.84 0.28 -1.78
C GLY A 168 14.89 -0.01 -3.27
N GLU A 169 14.58 -1.24 -3.63
CA GLU A 169 14.36 -1.66 -5.02
C GLU A 169 13.00 -2.36 -5.12
N PHE A 170 12.15 -1.85 -5.99
CA PHE A 170 10.87 -2.47 -6.34
C PHE A 170 10.76 -2.59 -7.85
N GLY A 171 10.30 -3.72 -8.33
CA GLY A 171 9.89 -3.83 -9.71
C GLY A 171 10.15 -5.19 -10.33
N TYR A 172 9.68 -5.30 -11.56
CA TYR A 172 9.77 -6.49 -12.40
C TYR A 172 9.50 -6.09 -13.86
N TRP A 173 9.79 -7.02 -14.77
CA TRP A 173 9.42 -6.81 -16.18
C TRP A 173 7.92 -7.04 -16.36
N VAL A 174 7.21 -6.00 -16.77
CA VAL A 174 5.78 -6.08 -17.11
C VAL A 174 5.67 -6.18 -18.62
N PHE A 175 5.21 -7.32 -19.10
CA PHE A 175 5.02 -7.55 -20.52
C PHE A 175 4.04 -6.56 -21.12
N GLU A 176 4.42 -6.02 -22.26
CA GLU A 176 3.73 -4.95 -23.00
C GLU A 176 2.64 -5.44 -23.96
N GLY A 177 2.55 -6.76 -24.17
CA GLY A 177 1.59 -7.41 -25.06
C GLY A 177 2.15 -7.73 -26.45
N ASP A 178 3.45 -7.56 -26.67
CA ASP A 178 4.18 -8.05 -27.83
C ASP A 178 4.92 -9.37 -27.52
N TRP A 179 5.77 -9.86 -28.43
CA TRP A 179 6.55 -11.10 -28.26
C TRP A 179 5.70 -12.36 -28.05
N GLY A 180 4.41 -12.33 -28.41
CA GLY A 180 3.50 -13.45 -28.20
C GLY A 180 3.07 -13.66 -26.75
N VAL A 181 3.27 -12.67 -25.87
CA VAL A 181 2.83 -12.67 -24.48
C VAL A 181 1.83 -11.53 -24.28
N ASP A 182 0.66 -11.85 -23.75
CA ASP A 182 -0.38 -10.87 -23.45
C ASP A 182 0.10 -9.77 -22.50
N ALA A 183 -0.46 -8.56 -22.66
CA ALA A 183 -0.19 -7.45 -21.75
C ALA A 183 -0.54 -7.83 -20.30
N GLN A 184 0.45 -7.70 -19.41
CA GLN A 184 0.33 -8.17 -18.02
C GLN A 184 -0.45 -7.21 -17.12
N ARG A 185 -0.49 -5.92 -17.47
CA ARG A 185 -1.22 -4.89 -16.74
C ARG A 185 -2.22 -4.18 -17.66
N PRO A 186 -3.37 -3.73 -17.12
CA PRO A 186 -4.31 -2.91 -17.87
C PRO A 186 -3.70 -1.63 -18.41
N SER A 187 -4.12 -1.23 -19.61
CA SER A 187 -3.58 -0.09 -20.36
C SER A 187 -3.70 1.25 -19.66
N TRP A 188 -4.67 1.43 -18.77
CA TRP A 188 -4.84 2.65 -18.00
C TRP A 188 -3.62 2.96 -17.10
N ASN A 189 -2.87 1.94 -16.65
CA ASN A 189 -1.64 2.15 -15.85
C ASN A 189 -0.57 2.97 -16.59
N TYR A 190 -0.64 3.04 -17.90
CA TYR A 190 0.34 3.67 -18.77
C TYR A 190 -0.19 4.92 -19.49
N ARG A 191 -1.37 5.40 -19.06
CA ARG A 191 -2.00 6.61 -19.61
C ARG A 191 -2.14 7.66 -18.52
N LYS A 192 -1.53 8.83 -18.69
CA LYS A 192 -1.61 9.96 -17.73
C LYS A 192 -3.04 10.41 -17.51
N ALA A 193 -3.82 10.48 -18.60
CA ALA A 193 -5.23 10.90 -18.54
C ALA A 193 -6.10 9.99 -17.65
N ASP A 194 -5.69 8.73 -17.50
CA ASP A 194 -6.41 7.73 -16.68
C ASP A 194 -5.84 7.63 -15.25
N GLY A 195 -4.91 8.52 -14.87
CA GLY A 195 -4.24 8.49 -13.58
C GLY A 195 -3.14 7.41 -13.47
N GLY A 196 -2.59 6.97 -14.61
CA GLY A 196 -1.49 6.01 -14.67
C GLY A 196 -0.14 6.61 -14.31
N GLY A 197 0.84 5.74 -14.14
CA GLY A 197 2.24 6.05 -13.83
C GLY A 197 2.70 5.43 -12.52
N ILE A 198 3.95 4.95 -12.54
CA ILE A 198 4.53 4.27 -11.36
C ILE A 198 4.84 5.23 -10.23
N ILE A 199 5.08 6.52 -10.52
CA ILE A 199 5.26 7.55 -9.49
C ILE A 199 3.99 7.67 -8.66
N LEU A 200 2.81 7.82 -9.30
CA LEU A 200 1.52 7.89 -8.61
C LEU A 200 1.18 6.59 -7.88
N ASP A 201 1.47 5.45 -8.48
CA ASP A 201 1.18 4.15 -7.88
C ASP A 201 2.07 3.87 -6.67
N MET A 202 3.38 4.10 -6.78
CA MET A 202 4.35 3.61 -5.80
C MET A 202 4.77 4.62 -4.74
N LEU A 203 4.85 5.92 -5.03
CA LEU A 203 5.26 6.89 -4.00
C LEU A 203 4.24 7.01 -2.88
N CYS A 204 2.95 6.76 -3.14
CA CYS A 204 1.94 6.61 -2.08
C CYS A 204 2.30 5.49 -1.10
N HIS A 205 2.82 4.35 -1.61
CA HIS A 205 3.27 3.24 -0.77
C HIS A 205 4.54 3.60 0.00
N TRP A 206 5.51 4.21 -0.69
CA TRP A 206 6.78 4.56 -0.04
C TRP A 206 6.59 5.62 1.04
N ARG A 207 5.62 6.54 0.88
CA ARG A 207 5.32 7.51 1.92
C ARG A 207 5.04 6.84 3.25
N TYR A 208 4.08 5.93 3.29
CA TYR A 208 3.72 5.32 4.56
C TYR A 208 4.75 4.29 5.05
N VAL A 209 5.49 3.63 4.15
CA VAL A 209 6.59 2.75 4.55
C VAL A 209 7.70 3.57 5.22
N LEU A 210 8.12 4.67 4.63
CA LEU A 210 9.16 5.54 5.18
C LEU A 210 8.71 6.17 6.49
N ASP A 211 7.53 6.80 6.53
CA ASP A 211 7.01 7.48 7.72
C ASP A 211 6.85 6.54 8.92
N ASN A 212 6.46 5.28 8.71
CA ASN A 212 6.21 4.33 9.80
C ASN A 212 7.46 3.56 10.25
N LEU A 213 8.47 3.43 9.39
CA LEU A 213 9.65 2.61 9.69
C LEU A 213 10.92 3.41 9.93
N PHE A 214 11.11 4.57 9.30
CA PHE A 214 12.42 5.21 9.26
C PHE A 214 12.40 6.71 9.58
N GLY A 215 11.25 7.34 9.62
CA GLY A 215 11.05 8.76 9.87
C GLY A 215 10.27 9.47 8.78
N GLU A 216 9.65 10.59 9.15
CA GLU A 216 8.77 11.34 8.26
C GLU A 216 9.53 11.94 7.07
N VAL A 217 8.98 11.80 5.85
CA VAL A 217 9.56 12.39 4.65
C VAL A 217 9.48 13.91 4.69
N LYS A 218 10.60 14.60 4.52
CA LYS A 218 10.73 16.07 4.52
C LYS A 218 10.93 16.66 3.14
N ALA A 219 11.64 15.93 2.24
CA ALA A 219 11.86 16.37 0.86
C ALA A 219 12.04 15.18 -0.07
N VAL A 220 11.82 15.39 -1.36
CA VAL A 220 12.00 14.39 -2.41
C VAL A 220 12.67 14.97 -3.64
N SER A 221 13.62 14.20 -4.22
CA SER A 221 14.12 14.37 -5.57
C SER A 221 13.76 13.11 -6.37
N CYS A 222 13.03 13.27 -7.46
CA CYS A 222 12.53 12.16 -8.26
C CYS A 222 12.79 12.40 -9.75
N LEU A 223 13.19 11.35 -10.45
CA LEU A 223 13.22 11.28 -11.90
C LEU A 223 12.28 10.16 -12.35
N GLY A 224 11.39 10.47 -13.29
CA GLY A 224 10.57 9.46 -13.97
C GLY A 224 11.14 9.09 -15.34
N GLY A 225 10.68 7.99 -15.88
CA GLY A 225 10.95 7.54 -17.24
C GLY A 225 9.77 6.82 -17.84
N THR A 226 9.52 7.05 -19.15
CA THR A 226 8.61 6.23 -19.97
C THR A 226 9.50 5.48 -20.95
N HIS A 227 10.06 4.35 -20.51
CA HIS A 227 11.08 3.62 -21.26
C HIS A 227 10.48 2.79 -22.38
N ILE A 228 9.28 2.20 -22.15
CA ILE A 228 8.56 1.42 -23.16
C ILE A 228 7.28 2.17 -23.53
N SER A 229 7.37 2.95 -24.62
CA SER A 229 6.23 3.76 -25.09
C SER A 229 5.25 3.02 -25.99
N GLY A 230 5.66 1.94 -26.67
CA GLY A 230 4.78 1.09 -27.49
C GLY A 230 4.20 -0.04 -26.66
N ARG A 231 2.86 -0.13 -26.56
CA ARG A 231 2.17 -1.18 -25.78
C ARG A 231 0.90 -1.61 -26.50
N ILE A 232 0.35 -2.75 -26.06
CA ILE A 232 -0.89 -3.33 -26.60
C ILE A 232 -1.96 -3.30 -25.48
N ASP A 233 -3.17 -2.87 -25.82
CA ASP A 233 -4.28 -2.79 -24.87
C ASP A 233 -5.06 -4.12 -24.76
N GLU A 234 -6.10 -4.12 -23.93
CA GLU A 234 -6.94 -5.29 -23.64
C GLU A 234 -7.76 -5.77 -24.85
N LYS A 235 -7.76 -5.00 -25.96
CA LYS A 235 -8.42 -5.34 -27.23
C LYS A 235 -7.42 -5.80 -28.29
N GLY A 236 -6.14 -5.93 -27.92
CA GLY A 236 -5.07 -6.27 -28.83
C GLY A 236 -4.64 -5.10 -29.75
N GLN A 237 -5.00 -3.85 -29.41
CA GLN A 237 -4.66 -2.67 -30.22
C GLN A 237 -3.40 -1.99 -29.67
N SER A 238 -2.49 -1.66 -30.57
CA SER A 238 -1.30 -0.89 -30.24
C SER A 238 -1.66 0.53 -29.82
N TYR A 239 -1.03 1.03 -28.75
CA TYR A 239 -1.15 2.41 -28.29
C TYR A 239 0.18 2.95 -27.80
N ARG A 240 0.29 4.28 -27.70
CA ARG A 240 1.45 4.94 -27.12
C ARG A 240 1.20 5.24 -25.64
N ALA A 241 2.03 4.65 -24.78
CA ALA A 241 2.07 4.98 -23.37
C ALA A 241 2.73 6.37 -23.17
N ASP A 242 2.16 7.19 -22.31
CA ASP A 242 2.66 8.52 -21.94
C ASP A 242 2.91 8.68 -20.44
N ALA A 243 2.44 7.75 -19.61
CA ALA A 243 2.75 7.71 -18.19
C ALA A 243 4.11 7.02 -17.95
N ASP A 244 4.70 7.32 -16.79
CA ASP A 244 5.99 6.77 -16.36
C ASP A 244 5.89 5.28 -16.01
N ASP A 245 6.87 4.50 -16.44
CA ASP A 245 7.04 3.08 -16.12
C ASP A 245 8.25 2.81 -15.21
N ALA A 246 9.02 3.86 -14.90
CA ALA A 246 10.10 3.84 -13.93
C ALA A 246 10.18 5.15 -13.13
N ALA A 247 10.56 5.05 -11.85
CA ALA A 247 10.80 6.14 -10.94
C ALA A 247 12.07 5.90 -10.14
N TYR A 248 12.93 6.90 -10.09
CA TYR A 248 14.19 6.92 -9.33
C TYR A 248 14.09 8.06 -8.33
N ALA A 249 13.92 7.74 -7.05
CA ALA A 249 13.63 8.75 -6.05
C ALA A 249 14.58 8.68 -4.86
N THR A 250 15.02 9.87 -4.42
CA THR A 250 15.77 10.07 -3.17
C THR A 250 14.93 10.94 -2.23
N PHE A 251 14.89 10.56 -0.96
CA PHE A 251 14.11 11.21 0.08
C PHE A 251 15.02 11.63 1.23
N GLU A 252 14.78 12.82 1.74
CA GLU A 252 15.30 13.27 3.02
C GLU A 252 14.23 13.01 4.09
N LEU A 253 14.61 12.30 5.16
CA LEU A 253 13.70 11.97 6.25
C LEU A 253 14.06 12.76 7.51
N GLU A 254 13.13 12.83 8.43
CA GLU A 254 13.36 13.36 9.75
C GLU A 254 14.54 12.65 10.42
N GLY A 255 15.37 13.42 11.17
CA GLY A 255 16.60 12.89 11.79
C GLY A 255 17.78 12.74 10.85
N GLY A 256 17.69 13.21 9.58
CA GLY A 256 18.77 13.24 8.62
C GLY A 256 19.04 11.89 7.95
N VAL A 257 18.11 10.97 7.98
CA VAL A 257 18.16 9.70 7.24
C VAL A 257 17.95 9.97 5.76
N ILE A 258 18.80 9.43 4.90
CA ILE A 258 18.62 9.48 3.44
C ILE A 258 18.06 8.13 2.97
N ALA A 259 16.93 8.17 2.29
CA ALA A 259 16.35 7.02 1.63
C ALA A 259 16.43 7.16 0.11
N GLN A 260 16.74 6.09 -0.60
CA GLN A 260 16.70 6.02 -2.05
C GLN A 260 15.87 4.81 -2.46
N ILE A 261 14.82 5.00 -3.23
CA ILE A 261 13.95 3.91 -3.68
C ILE A 261 13.73 4.01 -5.18
N ASN A 262 14.13 2.97 -5.89
CA ASN A 262 13.83 2.79 -7.31
C ASN A 262 12.59 1.92 -7.48
N SER A 263 11.73 2.30 -8.40
CA SER A 263 10.52 1.56 -8.75
C SER A 263 10.42 1.43 -10.26
N SER A 264 10.28 0.21 -10.79
CA SER A 264 10.28 0.02 -12.24
C SER A 264 9.41 -1.16 -12.67
N TRP A 265 8.59 -0.95 -13.70
CA TRP A 265 7.87 -2.01 -14.42
C TRP A 265 8.65 -2.54 -15.63
N VAL A 266 9.88 -2.06 -15.81
CA VAL A 266 10.75 -2.41 -16.96
C VAL A 266 12.15 -2.85 -16.50
N THR A 267 12.22 -3.56 -15.38
CA THR A 267 13.47 -4.11 -14.84
C THR A 267 13.40 -5.63 -14.71
N ARG A 268 14.48 -6.31 -15.12
CA ARG A 268 14.64 -7.74 -14.89
C ARG A 268 15.22 -7.98 -13.52
N VAL A 269 14.53 -8.83 -12.76
CA VAL A 269 14.87 -9.09 -11.35
C VAL A 269 16.05 -10.07 -11.27
N ARG A 270 17.12 -9.66 -10.57
CA ARG A 270 18.21 -10.54 -10.12
C ARG A 270 18.49 -10.28 -8.64
N ARG A 271 17.48 -10.49 -7.83
CA ARG A 271 17.49 -10.45 -6.37
C ARG A 271 16.45 -11.45 -5.88
N ASP A 272 16.41 -11.73 -4.60
CA ASP A 272 15.54 -12.79 -4.04
C ASP A 272 14.04 -12.47 -4.12
N ASP A 273 13.67 -11.18 -4.32
CA ASP A 273 12.29 -10.75 -4.24
C ASP A 273 11.95 -9.56 -5.16
N LEU A 274 10.65 -9.29 -5.35
CA LEU A 274 10.16 -8.14 -6.15
C LEU A 274 10.41 -6.81 -5.46
N VAL A 275 10.50 -6.80 -4.15
CA VAL A 275 10.88 -5.64 -3.34
C VAL A 275 12.02 -6.00 -2.40
N THR A 276 12.96 -5.09 -2.23
CA THR A 276 14.05 -5.25 -1.27
C THR A 276 14.30 -3.91 -0.61
N PHE A 277 14.42 -3.90 0.71
CA PHE A 277 14.89 -2.77 1.50
C PHE A 277 16.18 -3.16 2.21
N HIS A 278 17.21 -2.35 2.03
CA HIS A 278 18.47 -2.45 2.74
C HIS A 278 18.59 -1.25 3.68
N VAL A 279 18.68 -1.50 4.96
CA VAL A 279 18.77 -0.50 6.03
C VAL A 279 20.14 -0.60 6.66
N ASP A 280 20.90 0.50 6.66
CA ASP A 280 22.18 0.59 7.34
C ASP A 280 22.08 1.48 8.59
N GLY A 281 22.57 0.96 9.70
CA GLY A 281 22.63 1.66 10.98
C GLY A 281 24.00 1.54 11.65
N THR A 282 24.22 2.30 12.70
CA THR A 282 25.49 2.33 13.43
C THR A 282 25.80 1.03 14.19
N HIS A 283 24.76 0.26 14.55
CA HIS A 283 24.90 -0.97 15.32
C HIS A 283 24.58 -2.24 14.52
N GLY A 284 23.88 -2.12 13.41
CA GLY A 284 23.54 -3.22 12.54
C GLY A 284 22.87 -2.79 11.27
N SER A 285 22.80 -3.71 10.32
CA SER A 285 22.13 -3.55 9.03
C SER A 285 21.14 -4.69 8.80
N ALA A 286 20.13 -4.44 7.99
CA ALA A 286 19.17 -5.47 7.61
C ALA A 286 18.79 -5.35 6.12
N VAL A 287 18.52 -6.50 5.49
CA VAL A 287 17.96 -6.60 4.14
C VAL A 287 16.65 -7.36 4.20
N ALA A 288 15.54 -6.72 3.82
CA ALA A 288 14.22 -7.33 3.87
C ALA A 288 13.53 -7.30 2.51
N GLY A 289 12.88 -8.41 2.15
CA GLY A 289 12.00 -8.53 0.99
C GLY A 289 10.53 -8.63 1.40
N LEU A 290 9.72 -9.33 0.59
CA LEU A 290 8.30 -9.57 0.90
C LEU A 290 8.14 -10.46 2.14
N HIS A 291 9.01 -11.47 2.32
CA HIS A 291 8.87 -12.50 3.34
C HIS A 291 10.07 -12.56 4.29
N LYS A 292 11.28 -12.50 3.73
CA LYS A 292 12.53 -12.70 4.45
C LYS A 292 13.12 -11.40 4.96
N CYS A 293 13.90 -11.49 6.04
CA CYS A 293 14.74 -10.41 6.54
C CYS A 293 16.07 -11.01 7.01
N PHE A 294 17.17 -10.48 6.49
CA PHE A 294 18.53 -10.85 6.88
C PHE A 294 19.14 -9.72 7.68
N THR A 295 19.93 -10.06 8.69
CA THR A 295 20.57 -9.10 9.60
C THR A 295 22.06 -9.33 9.68
N GLN A 296 22.81 -8.23 9.86
CA GLN A 296 24.23 -8.25 10.19
C GLN A 296 24.47 -7.25 11.33
N GLY A 297 24.90 -7.73 12.47
CA GLY A 297 25.26 -6.87 13.60
C GLY A 297 26.68 -6.32 13.47
N ARG A 298 26.98 -5.25 14.20
CA ARG A 298 28.32 -4.64 14.24
C ARG A 298 29.42 -5.66 14.63
N VAL A 299 29.11 -6.56 15.55
CA VAL A 299 30.08 -7.55 16.11
C VAL A 299 30.49 -8.60 15.08
N ASN A 300 29.69 -8.87 14.08
CA ASN A 300 29.96 -9.84 13.01
C ASN A 300 30.13 -9.20 11.62
N THR A 301 30.36 -7.87 11.59
CA THR A 301 30.67 -7.17 10.33
C THR A 301 32.09 -7.53 9.90
N PRO A 302 32.26 -8.20 8.74
CA PRO A 302 33.58 -8.60 8.28
C PRO A 302 34.39 -7.39 7.83
N LYS A 303 35.73 -7.48 7.97
CA LYS A 303 36.65 -6.43 7.50
C LYS A 303 37.04 -6.70 6.05
N PRO A 304 36.48 -5.96 5.07
CA PRO A 304 36.84 -6.16 3.67
C PRO A 304 38.24 -5.61 3.35
N VAL A 305 38.85 -6.16 2.31
CA VAL A 305 40.05 -5.62 1.72
C VAL A 305 39.68 -4.88 0.42
N TRP A 306 39.96 -3.58 0.37
CA TRP A 306 39.81 -2.78 -0.85
C TRP A 306 41.18 -2.55 -1.47
N ASN A 307 41.75 -3.59 -2.06
CA ASN A 307 42.97 -3.54 -2.81
C ASN A 307 42.91 -4.57 -3.94
N PRO A 308 42.96 -4.17 -5.23
CA PRO A 308 42.87 -5.10 -6.35
C PRO A 308 44.06 -6.10 -6.42
N ASP A 309 45.20 -5.79 -5.80
CA ASP A 309 46.34 -6.67 -5.76
C ASP A 309 46.28 -7.76 -4.67
N ILE A 310 45.30 -7.67 -3.77
CA ILE A 310 45.11 -8.62 -2.68
C ILE A 310 43.74 -9.29 -2.84
N PRO A 311 43.69 -10.64 -2.93
CA PRO A 311 42.41 -11.36 -3.02
C PRO A 311 41.50 -11.07 -1.79
N GLN A 312 40.19 -10.87 -2.03
CA GLN A 312 39.20 -10.79 -0.96
C GLN A 312 39.07 -12.16 -0.31
N ALA A 313 39.43 -12.26 0.99
CA ALA A 313 39.44 -13.51 1.73
C ALA A 313 38.07 -13.88 2.36
N ILE A 314 37.06 -12.98 2.24
CA ILE A 314 35.74 -13.16 2.85
C ILE A 314 34.67 -13.29 1.79
N THR A 315 33.60 -14.03 2.12
CA THR A 315 32.34 -14.02 1.39
C THR A 315 31.39 -13.09 2.12
N PHE A 316 30.91 -12.03 1.45
CA PHE A 316 30.08 -10.99 2.10
C PHE A 316 28.74 -11.52 2.64
N PHE A 317 28.21 -12.61 2.08
CA PHE A 317 26.96 -13.21 2.53
C PHE A 317 27.09 -14.03 3.82
N ASP A 318 28.27 -14.58 4.14
CA ASP A 318 28.44 -15.56 5.24
C ASP A 318 28.16 -14.97 6.65
N SER A 319 28.27 -13.65 6.78
CA SER A 319 28.03 -12.95 8.04
C SER A 319 26.60 -12.43 8.21
N TRP A 320 25.73 -12.66 7.22
CA TRP A 320 24.32 -12.33 7.31
C TRP A 320 23.51 -13.51 7.85
N GLN A 321 22.57 -13.22 8.75
CA GLN A 321 21.72 -14.22 9.37
C GLN A 321 20.26 -13.97 9.03
N GLU A 322 19.56 -14.99 8.56
CA GLU A 322 18.12 -14.90 8.33
C GLU A 322 17.38 -14.77 9.67
N MET A 323 16.53 -13.78 9.79
CA MET A 323 15.68 -13.58 10.96
C MET A 323 14.58 -14.65 10.98
N PRO A 324 14.45 -15.44 12.05
CA PRO A 324 13.47 -16.51 12.10
C PRO A 324 12.04 -15.98 12.11
N GLU A 325 11.09 -16.83 11.75
CA GLU A 325 9.68 -16.52 11.90
C GLU A 325 9.24 -16.74 13.34
N THR A 326 8.88 -15.66 14.02
CA THR A 326 8.45 -15.69 15.43
C THR A 326 6.93 -15.72 15.58
N ARG A 327 6.20 -15.59 14.48
CA ARG A 327 4.73 -15.63 14.42
C ARG A 327 4.24 -16.09 13.06
N VAL A 328 2.99 -16.50 12.98
CA VAL A 328 2.30 -16.71 11.70
C VAL A 328 1.96 -15.37 11.10
N TYR A 329 2.33 -15.17 9.85
CA TYR A 329 1.97 -13.99 9.07
C TYR A 329 0.75 -14.34 8.20
N ASP A 330 -0.22 -13.43 8.18
CA ASP A 330 -1.42 -13.56 7.35
C ASP A 330 -1.35 -12.59 6.16
N ASN A 331 -2.33 -12.65 5.26
CA ASN A 331 -2.47 -11.71 4.17
C ASN A 331 -2.54 -10.27 4.71
N GLY A 332 -1.71 -9.37 4.16
CA GLY A 332 -1.58 -8.00 4.66
C GLY A 332 -2.89 -7.21 4.63
N PHE A 333 -3.73 -7.41 3.61
CA PHE A 333 -5.04 -6.78 3.53
C PHE A 333 -6.00 -7.31 4.62
N LYS A 334 -6.01 -8.63 4.85
CA LYS A 334 -6.81 -9.24 5.90
C LYS A 334 -6.39 -8.76 7.29
N SER A 335 -5.10 -8.74 7.57
CA SER A 335 -4.56 -8.25 8.85
C SER A 335 -4.96 -6.80 9.10
N GLN A 336 -4.90 -5.95 8.07
CA GLN A 336 -5.31 -4.56 8.20
C GLN A 336 -6.82 -4.40 8.37
N TRP A 337 -7.64 -5.23 7.69
CA TRP A 337 -9.08 -5.28 7.91
C TRP A 337 -9.45 -5.67 9.35
N GLU A 338 -8.78 -6.65 9.93
CA GLU A 338 -9.00 -7.05 11.31
C GLU A 338 -8.70 -5.93 12.30
N LEU A 339 -7.61 -5.18 12.06
CA LEU A 339 -7.28 -4.00 12.87
C LEU A 339 -8.32 -2.89 12.71
N PHE A 340 -8.77 -2.61 11.48
CA PHE A 340 -9.79 -1.60 11.24
C PHE A 340 -11.13 -1.95 11.89
N LEU A 341 -11.55 -3.22 11.82
CA LEU A 341 -12.77 -3.70 12.46
C LEU A 341 -12.70 -3.56 13.99
N ARG A 342 -11.54 -3.87 14.62
CA ARG A 342 -11.33 -3.61 16.05
C ARG A 342 -11.34 -2.11 16.36
N HIS A 343 -10.74 -1.29 15.50
CA HIS A 343 -10.79 0.16 15.67
C HIS A 343 -12.23 0.70 15.66
N VAL A 344 -13.08 0.18 14.79
CA VAL A 344 -14.51 0.55 14.74
C VAL A 344 -15.27 0.09 15.99
N ALA A 345 -15.00 -1.13 16.46
CA ALA A 345 -15.79 -1.75 17.53
C ALA A 345 -15.33 -1.37 18.96
N GLU A 346 -14.05 -1.11 19.16
CA GLU A 346 -13.47 -0.97 20.51
C GLU A 346 -12.38 0.11 20.62
N ASP A 347 -12.34 1.07 19.69
CA ASP A 347 -11.30 2.13 19.65
C ASP A 347 -9.85 1.59 19.63
N GLY A 348 -9.64 0.40 19.09
CA GLY A 348 -8.29 -0.19 18.97
C GLY A 348 -7.31 0.74 18.24
N PRO A 349 -5.99 0.61 18.46
CA PRO A 349 -4.98 1.46 17.83
C PRO A 349 -5.06 1.44 16.29
N TRP A 350 -5.11 2.63 15.68
CA TRP A 350 -5.24 2.77 14.23
C TRP A 350 -4.53 4.01 13.69
N PRO A 351 -3.26 3.90 13.27
CA PRO A 351 -2.51 5.05 12.72
C PRO A 351 -2.71 5.27 11.21
N TYR A 352 -3.61 4.52 10.56
CA TYR A 352 -3.75 4.47 9.11
C TYR A 352 -4.98 5.27 8.63
N GLY A 353 -5.20 6.46 9.20
CA GLY A 353 -6.30 7.35 8.85
C GLY A 353 -6.19 7.96 7.45
N LEU A 354 -7.22 8.67 7.03
CA LEU A 354 -7.23 9.38 5.73
C LEU A 354 -6.15 10.46 5.64
N GLU A 355 -5.65 10.96 6.77
CA GLU A 355 -4.49 11.87 6.83
C GLU A 355 -3.23 11.19 6.28
N ALA A 356 -3.00 9.93 6.64
CA ALA A 356 -1.89 9.14 6.08
C ALA A 356 -2.07 8.92 4.58
N GLY A 357 -3.32 8.76 4.11
CA GLY A 357 -3.65 8.71 2.69
C GLY A 357 -3.35 10.02 1.96
N ALA A 358 -3.69 11.17 2.55
CA ALA A 358 -3.38 12.49 1.99
C ALA A 358 -1.87 12.74 1.91
N LYS A 359 -1.08 12.32 2.91
CA LYS A 359 0.39 12.33 2.85
C LYS A 359 0.93 11.48 1.69
N GLY A 360 0.30 10.33 1.39
CA GLY A 360 0.65 9.51 0.23
C GLY A 360 0.44 10.26 -1.09
N VAL A 361 -0.71 10.90 -1.27
CA VAL A 361 -1.00 11.73 -2.45
C VAL A 361 -0.02 12.90 -2.54
N GLN A 362 0.27 13.57 -1.42
CA GLN A 362 1.26 14.66 -1.37
C GLN A 362 2.62 14.23 -1.92
N LEU A 363 3.15 13.09 -1.46
CA LEU A 363 4.46 12.63 -1.91
C LEU A 363 4.47 12.25 -3.38
N ALA A 364 3.41 11.61 -3.88
CA ALA A 364 3.28 11.27 -5.29
C ALA A 364 3.27 12.52 -6.18
N MET A 365 2.52 13.55 -5.79
CA MET A 365 2.48 14.84 -6.49
C MET A 365 3.82 15.58 -6.42
N ALA A 366 4.48 15.59 -5.25
CA ALA A 366 5.82 16.16 -5.09
C ALA A 366 6.86 15.45 -5.96
N GLY A 367 6.77 14.12 -6.09
CA GLY A 367 7.63 13.34 -7.00
C GLY A 367 7.44 13.72 -8.46
N LEU A 368 6.20 13.86 -8.94
CA LEU A 368 5.91 14.33 -10.29
C LEU A 368 6.40 15.77 -10.52
N GLN A 369 6.22 16.64 -9.53
CA GLN A 369 6.70 18.02 -9.57
C GLN A 369 8.24 18.05 -9.64
N SER A 370 8.93 17.27 -8.81
CA SER A 370 10.39 17.15 -8.83
C SER A 370 10.90 16.74 -10.20
N TRP A 371 10.29 15.72 -10.81
CA TRP A 371 10.65 15.27 -12.16
C TRP A 371 10.46 16.38 -13.20
N LYS A 372 9.31 17.08 -13.16
CA LYS A 372 8.98 18.15 -14.09
C LYS A 372 9.95 19.34 -13.96
N GLU A 373 10.23 19.76 -12.71
CA GLU A 373 11.02 20.96 -12.42
C GLU A 373 12.52 20.69 -12.28
N ARG A 374 12.95 19.42 -12.27
CA ARG A 374 14.34 18.99 -12.16
C ARG A 374 15.03 19.51 -10.89
N ARG A 375 14.33 19.52 -9.77
CA ARG A 375 14.84 19.97 -8.46
C ARG A 375 14.23 19.18 -7.30
N TRP A 376 14.82 19.35 -6.12
CA TRP A 376 14.23 18.90 -4.87
C TRP A 376 12.91 19.63 -4.59
N ILE A 377 11.96 18.92 -4.03
CA ILE A 377 10.67 19.47 -3.58
C ILE A 377 10.52 19.16 -2.10
N ASP A 378 10.29 20.21 -1.32
CA ASP A 378 9.94 20.08 0.10
C ASP A 378 8.56 19.43 0.27
N VAL A 379 8.42 18.63 1.31
CA VAL A 379 7.19 17.94 1.68
C VAL A 379 6.74 18.44 3.06
N PRO A 380 6.09 19.61 3.12
CA PRO A 380 5.68 20.21 4.38
C PRO A 380 4.55 19.43 5.05
N ALA A 381 4.36 19.66 6.35
CA ALA A 381 3.20 19.14 7.08
C ALA A 381 1.89 19.67 6.47
N LEU A 382 0.87 18.82 6.38
CA LEU A 382 -0.40 19.14 5.70
C LEU A 382 -1.34 20.04 6.51
N GLY A 383 -1.03 20.40 7.75
CA GLY A 383 -1.92 21.19 8.60
C GLY A 383 -3.28 20.51 8.85
N LEU A 384 -3.27 19.21 9.06
CA LEU A 384 -4.43 18.33 9.34
C LEU A 384 -4.67 18.16 10.82
#